data_c2d23c45615c5b5632bccb4c696b097c
#
_entry.id   c2d23c45615c5b5632bccb4c696b097c
#
_cell.length_a   1.000
_cell.length_b   1.000
_cell.length_c   1.000
_cell.angle_alpha   90.00
_cell.angle_beta   90.00
_cell.angle_gamma   90.00
#
_symmetry.space_group_name_H-M   'P 1'
#
loop_
_entity.id
_entity.type
_entity.pdbx_description
1 polymer ?
#
loop_
_entity_poly.entity_id
_entity_poly.type
_entity_poly.pdbx_seq_one_letter_code
_entity_poly.pdbx_strand_id
1 'polypeptide(L)'
;TSPMPMVTLTKTFNVSNVLKASKRLGIRFNALLCWCIGKAASNIKEFYTLPEQGKLYKYDCIAINVIVNNREGGINSCDIAFTDDIGQFASDYNRLTAQAATECKSSFLEDYMIIGTSAMIETELDCIVNQYTDKFCNPMVMWGKFRKKLLKTTLPISFQFHHVQMDGGHGAG
;
A
#
# COMPACT_ATOMS: atom_id res chain seq x y z
N THR A 1 -6.87 21.90 15.07
CA THR A 1 -6.86 20.70 14.18
C THR A 1 -7.44 21.11 12.84
N SER A 2 -6.72 20.82 11.74
CA SER A 2 -7.24 21.05 10.39
C SER A 2 -8.46 20.15 10.16
N PRO A 3 -9.54 20.64 9.53
CA PRO A 3 -10.69 19.80 9.19
C PRO A 3 -10.33 18.72 8.13
N MET A 4 -9.21 18.86 7.43
CA MET A 4 -8.68 17.86 6.49
C MET A 4 -7.16 17.71 6.71
N PRO A 5 -6.76 16.80 7.61
CA PRO A 5 -5.35 16.66 8.00
C PRO A 5 -4.53 15.75 7.07
N MET A 6 -5.10 15.27 5.97
CA MET A 6 -4.40 14.36 5.05
C MET A 6 -3.57 15.16 4.03
N VAL A 7 -2.37 14.66 3.78
CA VAL A 7 -1.45 15.16 2.75
C VAL A 7 -1.27 14.08 1.69
N THR A 8 -1.31 14.45 0.42
CA THR A 8 -1.05 13.52 -0.70
C THR A 8 0.14 14.01 -1.51
N LEU A 9 1.12 13.15 -1.67
CA LEU A 9 2.28 13.35 -2.52
C LEU A 9 2.24 12.37 -3.68
N THR A 10 2.47 12.84 -4.90
CA THR A 10 2.56 11.97 -6.08
C THR A 10 3.92 12.10 -6.74
N LYS A 11 4.55 10.96 -7.02
CA LYS A 11 5.85 10.90 -7.71
C LYS A 11 5.83 9.78 -8.73
N THR A 12 6.43 10.03 -9.89
CA THR A 12 6.61 9.01 -10.93
C THR A 12 7.94 8.29 -10.74
N PHE A 13 7.87 6.98 -10.50
CA PHE A 13 9.03 6.11 -10.29
C PHE A 13 9.39 5.35 -11.56
N ASN A 14 10.69 5.09 -11.73
CA ASN A 14 11.17 4.11 -12.71
C ASN A 14 11.09 2.71 -12.08
N VAL A 15 10.13 1.91 -12.51
CA VAL A 15 9.86 0.57 -11.98
C VAL A 15 10.44 -0.56 -12.85
N SER A 16 11.34 -0.23 -13.80
CA SER A 16 11.95 -1.22 -14.70
C SER A 16 12.66 -2.35 -13.93
N ASN A 17 13.39 -2.01 -12.87
CA ASN A 17 14.09 -2.99 -12.04
C ASN A 17 13.12 -3.85 -11.22
N VAL A 18 12.04 -3.27 -10.71
CA VAL A 18 11.00 -4.02 -9.99
C VAL A 18 10.32 -5.02 -10.92
N LEU A 19 10.03 -4.64 -12.16
CA LEU A 19 9.48 -5.54 -13.17
C LEU A 19 10.44 -6.68 -13.55
N LYS A 20 11.74 -6.38 -13.70
CA LYS A 20 12.76 -7.41 -13.96
C LYS A 20 12.88 -8.37 -12.78
N ALA A 21 12.88 -7.85 -11.54
CA ALA A 21 12.92 -8.66 -10.33
C ALA A 21 11.68 -9.54 -10.19
N SER A 22 10.49 -9.00 -10.43
CA SER A 22 9.21 -9.73 -10.46
C SER A 22 9.29 -10.96 -11.37
N LYS A 23 9.75 -10.78 -12.60
CA LYS A 23 9.93 -11.88 -13.56
C LYS A 23 10.98 -12.90 -13.11
N ARG A 24 12.13 -12.43 -12.62
CA ARG A 24 13.22 -13.30 -12.17
C ARG A 24 12.84 -14.14 -10.96
N LEU A 25 12.08 -13.58 -10.03
CA LEU A 25 11.66 -14.22 -8.79
C LEU A 25 10.36 -15.04 -8.94
N GLY A 26 9.65 -14.91 -10.07
CA GLY A 26 8.33 -15.50 -10.24
C GLY A 26 7.25 -14.90 -9.33
N ILE A 27 7.47 -13.68 -8.81
CA ILE A 27 6.55 -12.98 -7.91
C ILE A 27 5.73 -11.97 -8.71
N ARG A 28 4.41 -11.92 -8.50
CA ARG A 28 3.54 -10.92 -9.15
C ARG A 28 4.02 -9.50 -8.84
N PHE A 29 3.99 -8.61 -9.84
CA PHE A 29 4.47 -7.23 -9.70
C PHE A 29 3.85 -6.50 -8.50
N ASN A 30 2.53 -6.59 -8.32
CA ASN A 30 1.85 -5.93 -7.20
C ASN A 30 2.29 -6.50 -5.84
N ALA A 31 2.48 -7.81 -5.73
CA ALA A 31 3.01 -8.44 -4.51
C ALA A 31 4.41 -7.92 -4.17
N LEU A 32 5.28 -7.84 -5.18
CA LEU A 32 6.63 -7.30 -5.01
C LEU A 32 6.62 -5.82 -4.64
N LEU A 33 5.74 -5.02 -5.27
CA LEU A 33 5.60 -3.60 -4.93
C LEU A 33 5.08 -3.41 -3.50
N CYS A 34 4.09 -4.19 -3.08
CA CYS A 34 3.59 -4.20 -1.69
C CYS A 34 4.70 -4.57 -0.69
N TRP A 35 5.54 -5.56 -1.02
CA TRP A 35 6.70 -5.89 -0.19
C TRP A 35 7.70 -4.73 -0.11
N CYS A 36 7.98 -4.05 -1.23
CA CYS A 36 8.86 -2.87 -1.25
C CYS A 36 8.30 -1.73 -0.38
N ILE A 37 6.98 -1.51 -0.40
CA ILE A 37 6.30 -0.52 0.46
C ILE A 37 6.49 -0.90 1.94
N GLY A 38 6.22 -2.15 2.32
CA GLY A 38 6.42 -2.64 3.67
C GLY A 38 7.87 -2.53 4.13
N LYS A 39 8.82 -2.87 3.24
CA LYS A 39 10.26 -2.75 3.52
C LYS A 39 10.72 -1.31 3.72
N ALA A 40 10.22 -0.38 2.93
CA ALA A 40 10.50 1.05 3.12
C ALA A 40 9.92 1.54 4.44
N ALA A 41 8.64 1.25 4.71
CA ALA A 41 7.95 1.67 5.91
C ALA A 41 8.57 1.07 7.19
N SER A 42 9.02 -0.19 7.16
CA SER A 42 9.61 -0.86 8.34
C SER A 42 10.90 -0.20 8.86
N ASN A 43 11.54 0.63 8.06
CA ASN A 43 12.74 1.39 8.45
C ASN A 43 12.44 2.81 8.94
N ILE A 44 11.17 3.21 8.99
CA ILE A 44 10.74 4.58 9.33
C ILE A 44 9.85 4.51 10.57
N LYS A 45 10.30 5.11 11.68
CA LYS A 45 9.61 5.03 12.98
C LYS A 45 8.18 5.61 12.97
N GLU A 46 7.91 6.59 12.11
CA GLU A 46 6.62 7.24 11.96
C GLU A 46 5.53 6.27 11.48
N PHE A 47 5.90 5.22 10.72
CA PHE A 47 4.98 4.17 10.30
C PHE A 47 4.58 3.19 11.41
N TYR A 48 5.09 3.36 12.62
CA TYR A 48 4.67 2.57 13.78
C TYR A 48 3.74 3.36 14.70
N THR A 49 3.23 4.51 14.26
CA THR A 49 2.31 5.34 15.03
C THR A 49 1.14 5.78 14.17
N LEU A 50 -0.05 5.82 14.76
CA LEU A 50 -1.26 6.29 14.08
C LEU A 50 -2.04 7.24 14.97
N PRO A 51 -2.37 8.46 14.52
CA PRO A 51 -3.27 9.35 15.22
C PRO A 51 -4.72 8.88 15.03
N GLU A 52 -5.40 8.53 16.09
CA GLU A 52 -6.78 8.12 16.08
C GLU A 52 -7.51 8.72 17.30
N GLN A 53 -8.68 9.35 17.08
CA GLN A 53 -9.53 9.94 18.12
C GLN A 53 -8.76 10.88 19.09
N GLY A 54 -7.82 11.67 18.58
CA GLY A 54 -7.02 12.60 19.36
C GLY A 54 -5.91 11.98 20.20
N LYS A 55 -5.66 10.66 20.05
CA LYS A 55 -4.56 9.93 20.67
C LYS A 55 -3.59 9.42 19.61
N LEU A 56 -2.34 9.18 20.00
CA LEU A 56 -1.33 8.56 19.16
C LEU A 56 -1.16 7.10 19.62
N TYR A 57 -1.60 6.17 18.78
CA TYR A 57 -1.41 4.75 19.02
C TYR A 57 -0.06 4.31 18.46
N LYS A 58 0.61 3.41 19.18
CA LYS A 58 1.89 2.82 18.77
C LYS A 58 1.69 1.34 18.47
N TYR A 59 2.31 0.89 17.39
CA TYR A 59 2.30 -0.49 16.93
C TYR A 59 3.74 -1.03 16.89
N ASP A 60 3.90 -2.33 17.02
CA ASP A 60 5.21 -3.00 16.92
C ASP A 60 5.38 -3.70 15.57
N CYS A 61 4.29 -3.88 14.81
CA CYS A 61 4.27 -4.59 13.55
C CYS A 61 3.55 -3.77 12.47
N ILE A 62 3.95 -3.99 11.22
CA ILE A 62 3.33 -3.39 10.04
C ILE A 62 2.63 -4.48 9.22
N ALA A 63 1.47 -4.17 8.66
CA ALA A 63 0.82 -4.98 7.64
C ALA A 63 0.41 -4.12 6.43
N ILE A 64 0.33 -4.76 5.27
CA ILE A 64 -0.11 -4.14 4.03
C ILE A 64 -1.53 -4.60 3.73
N ASN A 65 -2.47 -3.66 3.70
CA ASN A 65 -3.83 -3.94 3.26
C ASN A 65 -3.90 -3.90 1.74
N VAL A 66 -4.47 -4.93 1.14
CA VAL A 66 -4.60 -5.08 -0.31
C VAL A 66 -6.07 -5.22 -0.67
N ILE A 67 -6.53 -4.38 -1.61
CA ILE A 67 -7.88 -4.44 -2.16
C ILE A 67 -7.90 -5.42 -3.34
N VAL A 68 -8.89 -6.29 -3.39
CA VAL A 68 -9.10 -7.27 -4.45
C VAL A 68 -10.54 -7.26 -4.96
N ASN A 69 -10.72 -7.45 -6.26
CA ASN A 69 -12.03 -7.73 -6.82
C ASN A 69 -12.44 -9.15 -6.45
N ASN A 70 -13.69 -9.34 -6.00
CA ASN A 70 -14.21 -10.65 -5.65
C ASN A 70 -15.03 -11.26 -6.80
N ARG A 71 -15.35 -12.54 -6.70
CA ARG A 71 -16.08 -13.29 -7.72
C ARG A 71 -17.56 -12.83 -7.92
N GLU A 72 -18.09 -12.05 -6.99
CA GLU A 72 -19.47 -11.51 -7.05
C GLU A 72 -19.53 -10.10 -7.67
N GLY A 73 -18.39 -9.59 -8.16
CA GLY A 73 -18.29 -8.26 -8.78
C GLY A 73 -18.14 -7.11 -7.79
N GLY A 74 -17.99 -7.41 -6.50
CA GLY A 74 -17.67 -6.44 -5.46
C GLY A 74 -16.16 -6.40 -5.15
N ILE A 75 -15.81 -5.72 -4.08
CA ILE A 75 -14.44 -5.61 -3.58
C ILE A 75 -14.34 -6.14 -2.16
N ASN A 76 -13.22 -6.79 -1.85
CA ASN A 76 -12.81 -7.15 -0.51
C ASN A 76 -11.37 -6.68 -0.27
N SER A 77 -10.92 -6.73 0.96
CA SER A 77 -9.53 -6.44 1.30
C SER A 77 -8.97 -7.47 2.29
N CYS A 78 -7.66 -7.60 2.28
CA CYS A 78 -6.98 -8.44 3.25
C CYS A 78 -5.69 -7.76 3.73
N ASP A 79 -5.39 -7.95 5.01
CA ASP A 79 -4.15 -7.50 5.62
C ASP A 79 -3.11 -8.61 5.54
N ILE A 80 -1.93 -8.24 5.06
CA ILE A 80 -0.79 -9.13 4.91
C ILE A 80 0.31 -8.65 5.83
N ALA A 81 0.66 -9.43 6.84
CA ALA A 81 1.74 -9.09 7.75
C ALA A 81 3.05 -8.90 6.99
N PHE A 82 3.74 -7.78 7.24
CA PHE A 82 5.03 -7.56 6.63
C PHE A 82 6.10 -8.46 7.27
N THR A 83 6.92 -9.06 6.43
CA THR A 83 8.12 -9.80 6.80
C THR A 83 9.26 -9.47 5.85
N ASP A 84 10.51 -9.53 6.32
CA ASP A 84 11.70 -9.34 5.50
C ASP A 84 11.92 -10.48 4.49
N ASP A 85 11.33 -11.65 4.74
CA ASP A 85 11.34 -12.76 3.79
C ASP A 85 10.33 -12.49 2.66
N ILE A 86 10.87 -12.12 1.50
CA ILE A 86 10.08 -11.83 0.30
C ILE A 86 9.30 -13.05 -0.22
N GLY A 87 9.83 -14.25 -0.04
CA GLY A 87 9.17 -15.51 -0.44
C GLY A 87 7.95 -15.77 0.42
N GLN A 88 8.09 -15.65 1.74
CA GLN A 88 6.99 -15.78 2.68
C GLN A 88 5.92 -14.71 2.43
N PHE A 89 6.32 -13.44 2.29
CA PHE A 89 5.37 -12.36 2.00
C PHE A 89 4.59 -12.61 0.71
N ALA A 90 5.26 -13.01 -0.38
CA ALA A 90 4.63 -13.29 -1.66
C ALA A 90 3.67 -14.50 -1.59
N SER A 91 4.01 -15.53 -0.81
CA SER A 91 3.14 -16.67 -0.54
C SER A 91 1.86 -16.24 0.18
N ASP A 92 1.99 -15.48 1.27
CA ASP A 92 0.86 -14.95 2.03
C ASP A 92 0.01 -13.98 1.20
N TYR A 93 0.64 -13.09 0.42
CA TYR A 93 -0.05 -12.22 -0.52
C TYR A 93 -0.95 -13.04 -1.48
N ASN A 94 -0.38 -14.08 -2.11
CA ASN A 94 -1.13 -14.89 -3.07
C ASN A 94 -2.28 -15.64 -2.40
N ARG A 95 -2.03 -16.26 -1.25
CA ARG A 95 -3.03 -17.02 -0.49
C ARG A 95 -4.18 -16.13 0.00
N LEU A 96 -3.87 -15.03 0.68
CA LEU A 96 -4.87 -14.15 1.30
C LEU A 96 -5.69 -13.39 0.24
N THR A 97 -5.06 -12.90 -0.83
CA THR A 97 -5.80 -12.25 -1.92
C THR A 97 -6.71 -13.23 -2.66
N ALA A 98 -6.27 -14.47 -2.91
CA ALA A 98 -7.11 -15.51 -3.51
C ALA A 98 -8.27 -15.88 -2.60
N GLN A 99 -8.04 -16.01 -1.31
CA GLN A 99 -9.08 -16.30 -0.32
C GLN A 99 -10.11 -15.17 -0.27
N ALA A 100 -9.71 -13.91 -0.14
CA ALA A 100 -10.61 -12.76 -0.13
C ALA A 100 -11.46 -12.66 -1.40
N ALA A 101 -10.85 -12.97 -2.57
CA ALA A 101 -11.56 -12.97 -3.85
C ALA A 101 -12.59 -14.09 -3.98
N THR A 102 -12.28 -15.31 -3.50
CA THR A 102 -13.15 -16.49 -3.64
C THR A 102 -14.22 -16.59 -2.56
N GLU A 103 -13.89 -16.24 -1.33
CA GLU A 103 -14.83 -16.30 -0.19
C GLU A 103 -15.72 -15.05 -0.09
N CYS A 104 -15.39 -13.99 -0.84
CA CYS A 104 -16.08 -12.69 -0.77
C CYS A 104 -16.08 -12.11 0.65
N LYS A 105 -14.99 -12.34 1.39
CA LYS A 105 -14.80 -11.89 2.77
C LYS A 105 -13.49 -11.13 2.91
N SER A 106 -13.53 -10.02 3.65
CA SER A 106 -12.32 -9.30 4.04
C SER A 106 -11.72 -9.93 5.31
N SER A 107 -10.39 -9.83 5.43
CA SER A 107 -9.66 -10.29 6.62
C SER A 107 -8.72 -9.20 7.12
N PHE A 108 -8.77 -8.93 8.42
CA PHE A 108 -8.01 -7.86 9.05
C PHE A 108 -7.13 -8.41 10.16
N LEU A 109 -6.01 -7.76 10.40
CA LEU A 109 -5.09 -8.04 11.49
C LEU A 109 -5.29 -7.00 12.58
N GLU A 110 -5.47 -7.47 13.81
CA GLU A 110 -5.43 -6.65 15.02
C GLU A 110 -3.97 -6.38 15.42
N ASP A 111 -3.73 -5.28 16.14
CA ASP A 111 -2.41 -4.89 16.67
C ASP A 111 -1.31 -4.63 15.62
N TYR A 112 -1.68 -4.42 14.36
CA TYR A 112 -0.77 -4.04 13.29
C TYR A 112 -1.01 -2.61 12.82
N MET A 113 0.08 -1.89 12.53
CA MET A 113 -0.03 -0.65 11.78
C MET A 113 -0.31 -0.98 10.32
N ILE A 114 -1.49 -0.63 9.85
CA ILE A 114 -1.95 -0.95 8.51
C ILE A 114 -1.55 0.15 7.53
N ILE A 115 -0.86 -0.21 6.46
CA ILE A 115 -0.65 0.64 5.29
C ILE A 115 -1.60 0.15 4.20
N GLY A 116 -2.57 0.98 3.84
CA GLY A 116 -3.51 0.67 2.77
C GLY A 116 -2.85 0.73 1.40
N THR A 117 -3.24 -0.17 0.51
CA THR A 117 -2.83 -0.09 -0.90
C THR A 117 -4.02 -0.24 -1.83
N SER A 118 -3.99 0.51 -2.94
CA SER A 118 -5.00 0.40 -4.00
C SER A 118 -4.34 0.46 -5.37
N ALA A 119 -4.55 -0.58 -6.18
CA ALA A 119 -3.99 -0.74 -7.51
C ALA A 119 -5.09 -0.72 -8.58
N MET A 120 -5.16 0.35 -9.36
CA MET A 120 -6.09 0.49 -10.49
C MET A 120 -5.38 0.13 -11.80
N ILE A 121 -5.03 -1.16 -11.95
CA ILE A 121 -4.14 -1.67 -13.01
C ILE A 121 -4.69 -1.58 -14.43
N GLU A 122 -5.97 -1.34 -14.59
CA GLU A 122 -6.62 -1.18 -15.91
C GLU A 122 -6.45 0.23 -16.48
N THR A 123 -6.18 1.23 -15.65
CA THR A 123 -6.16 2.64 -16.03
C THR A 123 -4.80 3.28 -15.79
N GLU A 124 -4.30 4.01 -16.79
CA GLU A 124 -3.15 4.91 -16.60
C GLU A 124 -3.62 6.17 -15.87
N LEU A 125 -2.95 6.49 -14.77
CA LEU A 125 -3.28 7.63 -13.92
C LEU A 125 -2.03 8.50 -13.73
N ASP A 126 -2.22 9.82 -13.62
CA ASP A 126 -1.15 10.75 -13.29
C ASP A 126 -1.02 10.92 -11.78
N CYS A 127 -2.14 10.97 -11.07
CA CYS A 127 -2.20 10.98 -9.60
C CYS A 127 -3.52 10.40 -9.11
N ILE A 128 -3.57 10.02 -7.84
CA ILE A 128 -4.78 9.57 -7.15
C ILE A 128 -4.81 10.28 -5.81
N VAL A 129 -5.96 10.86 -5.47
CA VAL A 129 -6.23 11.41 -4.14
C VAL A 129 -7.35 10.59 -3.54
N ASN A 130 -7.07 9.97 -2.40
CA ASN A 130 -8.08 9.18 -1.70
C ASN A 130 -9.05 10.11 -0.95
N GLN A 131 -10.26 9.63 -0.73
CA GLN A 131 -11.22 10.34 0.12
C GLN A 131 -10.69 10.42 1.55
N TYR A 132 -11.02 11.51 2.23
CA TYR A 132 -10.79 11.64 3.66
C TYR A 132 -12.04 11.16 4.41
N THR A 133 -11.81 10.38 5.45
CA THR A 133 -12.80 10.13 6.50
C THR A 133 -12.11 10.26 7.86
N ASP A 134 -12.82 10.77 8.84
CA ASP A 134 -12.36 10.86 10.24
C ASP A 134 -12.15 9.49 10.91
N LYS A 135 -12.57 8.41 10.24
CA LYS A 135 -12.47 7.03 10.71
C LYS A 135 -11.21 6.30 10.25
N PHE A 136 -10.57 6.78 9.17
CA PHE A 136 -9.39 6.13 8.58
C PHE A 136 -8.27 7.14 8.41
N CYS A 137 -7.32 7.12 9.34
CA CYS A 137 -6.13 7.96 9.31
C CYS A 137 -4.89 7.20 8.78
N ASN A 138 -5.05 5.95 8.37
CA ASN A 138 -3.97 5.10 7.88
C ASN A 138 -3.33 5.67 6.61
N PRO A 139 -2.01 5.52 6.46
CA PRO A 139 -1.34 5.82 5.21
C PRO A 139 -1.89 4.97 4.07
N MET A 140 -2.01 5.57 2.88
CA MET A 140 -2.48 4.90 1.67
C MET A 140 -1.47 5.10 0.54
N VAL A 141 -1.10 4.02 -0.12
CA VAL A 141 -0.26 4.04 -1.33
C VAL A 141 -1.09 3.55 -2.51
N MET A 142 -1.20 4.39 -3.53
CA MET A 142 -2.11 4.14 -4.65
C MET A 142 -1.38 4.28 -5.97
N TRP A 143 -1.69 3.40 -6.93
CA TRP A 143 -1.11 3.46 -8.27
C TRP A 143 -2.07 2.95 -9.34
N GLY A 144 -1.80 3.38 -10.58
CA GLY A 144 -2.50 2.91 -11.76
C GLY A 144 -1.70 1.87 -12.54
N LYS A 145 -1.99 1.81 -13.83
CA LYS A 145 -1.23 1.01 -14.80
C LYS A 145 0.15 1.62 -15.03
N PHE A 146 1.19 0.79 -15.07
CA PHE A 146 2.52 1.27 -15.42
C PHE A 146 2.63 1.59 -16.92
N ARG A 147 3.45 2.60 -17.25
CA ARG A 147 3.68 3.10 -18.61
C ARG A 147 5.00 2.56 -19.15
N LYS A 148 4.92 1.77 -20.21
CA LYS A 148 6.10 1.29 -20.92
C LYS A 148 6.59 2.36 -21.92
N LYS A 149 7.85 2.74 -21.80
CA LYS A 149 8.57 3.56 -22.77
C LYS A 149 9.76 2.76 -23.33
N LEU A 150 10.36 3.24 -24.42
CA LEU A 150 11.43 2.51 -25.14
C LEU A 150 12.53 1.96 -24.21
N LEU A 151 13.02 2.77 -23.26
CA LEU A 151 14.14 2.41 -22.38
C LEU A 151 13.75 2.25 -20.91
N LYS A 152 12.52 2.57 -20.53
CA LYS A 152 12.10 2.53 -19.13
C LYS A 152 10.61 2.27 -18.97
N THR A 153 10.25 1.68 -17.86
CA THR A 153 8.86 1.57 -17.40
C THR A 153 8.66 2.48 -16.20
N THR A 154 7.65 3.32 -16.25
CA THR A 154 7.35 4.29 -15.18
C THR A 154 5.99 4.03 -14.56
N LEU A 155 5.85 4.37 -13.30
CA LEU A 155 4.61 4.25 -12.54
C LEU A 155 4.45 5.48 -11.64
N PRO A 156 3.40 6.29 -11.85
CA PRO A 156 2.99 7.28 -10.87
C PRO A 156 2.44 6.58 -9.63
N ILE A 157 2.97 6.93 -8.46
CA ILE A 157 2.54 6.44 -7.17
C ILE A 157 2.13 7.64 -6.34
N SER A 158 0.91 7.59 -5.80
CA SER A 158 0.39 8.58 -4.87
C SER A 158 0.44 8.01 -3.46
N PHE A 159 1.03 8.77 -2.55
CA PHE A 159 1.14 8.44 -1.14
C PHE A 159 0.36 9.48 -0.33
N GLN A 160 -0.63 9.03 0.43
CA GLN A 160 -1.44 9.85 1.31
C GLN A 160 -1.20 9.44 2.76
N PHE A 161 -1.05 10.43 3.64
CA PHE A 161 -0.81 10.20 5.06
C PHE A 161 -1.40 11.33 5.91
N HIS A 162 -1.58 11.07 7.19
CA HIS A 162 -2.05 12.06 8.15
C HIS A 162 -0.89 12.97 8.59
N HIS A 163 -1.07 14.28 8.51
CA HIS A 163 -0.02 15.27 8.81
C HIS A 163 0.52 15.21 10.25
N VAL A 164 -0.28 14.73 11.21
CA VAL A 164 0.17 14.51 12.60
C VAL A 164 1.10 13.29 12.72
N GLN A 165 0.97 12.30 11.81
CA GLN A 165 1.82 11.13 11.80
C GLN A 165 3.22 11.45 11.29
N MET A 166 3.32 12.20 10.19
CA MET A 166 4.58 12.63 9.59
C MET A 166 4.43 13.96 8.87
N ASP A 167 5.50 14.71 8.74
CA ASP A 167 5.51 15.93 7.93
C ASP A 167 5.82 15.63 6.46
N GLY A 168 5.72 16.67 5.61
CA GLY A 168 5.96 16.55 4.18
C GLY A 168 7.41 16.16 3.83
N GLY A 169 8.38 16.50 4.66
CA GLY A 169 9.78 16.12 4.51
C GLY A 169 9.99 14.62 4.70
N HIS A 170 9.41 14.05 5.74
CA HIS A 170 9.43 12.61 5.99
C HIS A 170 8.67 11.81 4.92
N GLY A 171 7.53 12.34 4.43
CA GLY A 171 6.74 11.68 3.39
C GLY A 171 7.38 11.70 2.00
N ALA A 172 8.34 12.59 1.74
CA ALA A 172 8.99 12.77 0.44
C ALA A 172 10.31 11.97 0.29
N GLY A 173 10.90 11.51 1.41
CA GLY A 173 12.14 10.70 1.43
C GLY A 173 11.91 9.28 1.06
#